data_a8d0989a2b00c877c5ad317b804f9fbc
#
_entry.id   a8d0989a2b00c877c5ad317b804f9fbc
#
_cell.length_a   1.000
_cell.length_b   1.000
_cell.length_c   1.000
_cell.angle_alpha   90.00
_cell.angle_beta   90.00
_cell.angle_gamma   90.00
#
_symmetry.space_group_name_H-M   'P 1'
#
loop_
_entity.id
_entity.type
_entity.pdbx_description
1 polymer ?
#
loop_
_entity_poly.entity_id
_entity_poly.type
_entity_poly.pdbx_seq_one_letter_code
_entity_poly.pdbx_strand_id
1 'polypeptide(L)'
;MQGLLVFIAALFVAGSPAQAAELRVLSGNGAKAAVRELCTQFERATGNTIKLHFEVNADLKKKIEAGEAFDVAVLNPPVIDALIKDGKLVAGSRADIGRSGLGVAVRKGAPKPDIATAEAFKRTLLAAKAVAYPGKGASGLYF
;
A
#
# COMPACT_ATOMS: atom_id res chain seq x y z
N MET A 1 -24.73 -8.54 70.95
CA MET A 1 -23.80 -7.72 70.14
C MET A 1 -23.37 -8.57 68.98
N GLN A 2 -24.03 -8.41 67.82
CA GLN A 2 -23.71 -9.13 66.55
C GLN A 2 -22.83 -8.26 65.70
N GLY A 3 -21.59 -8.70 65.49
CA GLY A 3 -20.64 -8.04 64.55
C GLY A 3 -20.89 -8.46 63.11
N LEU A 4 -21.27 -7.51 62.27
CA LEU A 4 -21.52 -7.67 60.83
C LEU A 4 -20.18 -7.59 60.12
N LEU A 5 -19.65 -8.72 59.64
CA LEU A 5 -18.46 -8.82 58.78
C LEU A 5 -18.88 -8.52 57.34
N VAL A 6 -18.51 -7.34 56.83
CA VAL A 6 -18.68 -6.95 55.45
C VAL A 6 -17.50 -7.51 54.64
N PHE A 7 -17.76 -8.52 53.80
CA PHE A 7 -16.80 -9.03 52.83
C PHE A 7 -16.81 -8.13 51.57
N ILE A 8 -15.79 -7.31 51.38
CA ILE A 8 -15.56 -6.57 50.13
C ILE A 8 -14.88 -7.53 49.15
N ALA A 9 -15.66 -8.07 48.22
CA ALA A 9 -15.14 -8.82 47.09
C ALA A 9 -14.56 -7.83 46.07
N ALA A 10 -13.23 -7.67 46.03
CA ALA A 10 -12.54 -6.92 44.97
C ALA A 10 -12.63 -7.71 43.65
N LEU A 11 -13.46 -7.24 42.73
CA LEU A 11 -13.48 -7.75 41.34
C LEU A 11 -12.19 -7.34 40.63
N PHE A 12 -11.22 -8.25 40.55
CA PHE A 12 -10.07 -8.11 39.65
C PHE A 12 -10.58 -8.35 38.22
N VAL A 13 -10.83 -7.28 37.48
CA VAL A 13 -10.99 -7.36 36.04
C VAL A 13 -9.59 -7.62 35.45
N ALA A 14 -9.27 -8.90 35.25
CA ALA A 14 -8.10 -9.31 34.51
C ALA A 14 -8.29 -8.86 33.06
N GLY A 15 -7.76 -7.70 32.71
CA GLY A 15 -7.63 -7.28 31.33
C GLY A 15 -6.76 -8.31 30.60
N SER A 16 -7.35 -9.06 29.67
CA SER A 16 -6.58 -9.97 28.82
C SER A 16 -5.52 -9.14 28.11
N PRO A 17 -4.24 -9.53 28.12
CA PRO A 17 -3.22 -8.83 27.33
C PRO A 17 -3.68 -8.86 25.87
N ALA A 18 -3.76 -7.70 25.23
CA ALA A 18 -4.03 -7.60 23.81
C ALA A 18 -2.95 -8.41 23.09
N GLN A 19 -3.33 -9.57 22.54
CA GLN A 19 -2.41 -10.42 21.80
C GLN A 19 -1.99 -9.70 20.53
N ALA A 20 -0.68 -9.62 20.28
CA ALA A 20 -0.15 -9.04 19.05
C ALA A 20 -0.77 -9.74 17.84
N ALA A 21 -1.40 -8.96 16.96
CA ALA A 21 -2.03 -9.49 15.75
C ALA A 21 -1.01 -9.59 14.62
N GLU A 22 -1.19 -10.60 13.76
CA GLU A 22 -0.48 -10.70 12.50
C GLU A 22 -1.36 -10.11 11.39
N LEU A 23 -0.89 -9.06 10.73
CA LEU A 23 -1.58 -8.38 9.63
C LEU A 23 -0.92 -8.72 8.29
N ARG A 24 -1.72 -9.05 7.29
CA ARG A 24 -1.27 -9.32 5.92
C ARG A 24 -1.47 -8.10 5.06
N VAL A 25 -0.37 -7.54 4.53
CA VAL A 25 -0.38 -6.35 3.68
C VAL A 25 0.04 -6.71 2.26
N LEU A 26 -0.85 -6.51 1.31
CA LEU A 26 -0.57 -6.65 -0.13
C LEU A 26 -0.26 -5.26 -0.70
N SER A 27 0.90 -5.06 -1.31
CA SER A 27 1.30 -3.75 -1.82
C SER A 27 1.84 -3.79 -3.24
N GLY A 28 1.42 -2.83 -4.05
CA GLY A 28 2.02 -2.55 -5.34
C GLY A 28 3.47 -2.09 -5.20
N ASN A 29 4.30 -2.41 -6.20
CA ASN A 29 5.74 -2.10 -6.17
C ASN A 29 6.06 -0.60 -6.13
N GLY A 30 5.16 0.27 -6.62
CA GLY A 30 5.40 1.72 -6.69
C GLY A 30 5.60 2.40 -5.34
N ALA A 31 5.00 1.87 -4.28
CA ALA A 31 5.11 2.40 -2.91
C ALA A 31 6.06 1.58 -2.02
N LYS A 32 6.79 0.61 -2.58
CA LYS A 32 7.53 -0.42 -1.83
C LYS A 32 8.42 0.13 -0.72
N ALA A 33 9.22 1.16 -0.99
CA ALA A 33 10.14 1.71 0.01
C ALA A 33 9.39 2.36 1.18
N ALA A 34 8.41 3.21 0.87
CA ALA A 34 7.61 3.91 1.88
C ALA A 34 6.76 2.92 2.70
N VAL A 35 6.09 1.97 2.06
CA VAL A 35 5.25 0.99 2.76
C VAL A 35 6.10 0.12 3.69
N ARG A 36 7.28 -0.32 3.26
CA ARG A 36 8.19 -1.10 4.13
C ARG A 36 8.58 -0.33 5.39
N GLU A 37 8.95 0.93 5.23
CA GLU A 37 9.33 1.79 6.35
C GLU A 37 8.15 2.01 7.31
N LEU A 38 6.98 2.34 6.79
CA LEU A 38 5.77 2.54 7.59
C LEU A 38 5.35 1.27 8.34
N CYS A 39 5.44 0.10 7.71
CA CYS A 39 5.16 -1.18 8.36
C CYS A 39 6.12 -1.42 9.53
N THR A 40 7.42 -1.17 9.35
CA THR A 40 8.41 -1.32 10.42
C THR A 40 8.13 -0.37 11.60
N GLN A 41 7.73 0.88 11.31
CA GLN A 41 7.36 1.83 12.36
C GLN A 41 6.08 1.39 13.08
N PHE A 42 5.09 0.89 12.37
CA PHE A 42 3.85 0.38 12.94
C PHE A 42 4.10 -0.84 13.86
N GLU A 43 4.91 -1.80 13.43
CA GLU A 43 5.28 -2.95 14.25
C GLU A 43 5.93 -2.53 15.57
N ARG A 44 6.87 -1.58 15.51
CA ARG A 44 7.53 -1.04 16.71
C ARG A 44 6.58 -0.30 17.64
N ALA A 45 5.61 0.42 17.09
CA ALA A 45 4.68 1.23 17.87
C ALA A 45 3.55 0.41 18.50
N THR A 46 3.16 -0.70 17.90
CA THR A 46 1.96 -1.46 18.30
C THR A 46 2.24 -2.86 18.84
N GLY A 47 3.44 -3.40 18.59
CA GLY A 47 3.78 -4.79 18.88
C GLY A 47 3.15 -5.81 17.94
N ASN A 48 2.35 -5.37 16.95
CA ASN A 48 1.80 -6.25 15.92
C ASN A 48 2.88 -6.68 14.92
N THR A 49 2.64 -7.78 14.20
CA THR A 49 3.53 -8.28 13.14
C THR A 49 2.89 -8.06 11.78
N ILE A 50 3.67 -7.62 10.78
CA ILE A 50 3.18 -7.43 9.42
C ILE A 50 3.80 -8.42 8.44
N LYS A 51 2.97 -9.22 7.79
CA LYS A 51 3.34 -10.02 6.61
C LYS A 51 3.13 -9.19 5.35
N LEU A 52 4.22 -8.64 4.84
CA LEU A 52 4.23 -7.72 3.71
C LEU A 52 4.59 -8.43 2.42
N HIS A 53 3.69 -8.39 1.43
CA HIS A 53 3.87 -8.97 0.10
C HIS A 53 3.82 -7.88 -0.98
N PHE A 54 4.82 -7.88 -1.88
CA PHE A 54 4.92 -6.92 -2.99
C PHE A 54 4.81 -7.60 -4.34
N GLU A 55 3.95 -7.05 -5.19
CA GLU A 55 3.78 -7.54 -6.55
C GLU A 55 3.26 -6.41 -7.47
N VAL A 56 3.08 -6.66 -8.77
CA VAL A 56 2.43 -5.69 -9.66
C VAL A 56 0.91 -5.63 -9.37
N ASN A 57 0.32 -4.43 -9.47
CA ASN A 57 -1.09 -4.22 -9.10
C ASN A 57 -2.07 -5.16 -9.82
N ALA A 58 -1.81 -5.48 -11.09
CA ALA A 58 -2.68 -6.37 -11.87
C ALA A 58 -2.70 -7.81 -11.32
N ASP A 59 -1.57 -8.31 -10.84
CA ASP A 59 -1.49 -9.66 -10.29
C ASP A 59 -2.05 -9.71 -8.88
N LEU A 60 -1.82 -8.67 -8.05
CA LEU A 60 -2.48 -8.52 -6.75
C LEU A 60 -4.00 -8.45 -6.89
N LYS A 61 -4.51 -7.71 -7.89
CA LYS A 61 -5.96 -7.67 -8.18
C LYS A 61 -6.51 -9.07 -8.41
N LYS A 62 -5.88 -9.87 -9.29
CA LYS A 62 -6.29 -11.25 -9.58
C LYS A 62 -6.28 -12.13 -8.34
N LYS A 63 -5.26 -12.02 -7.48
CA LYS A 63 -5.17 -12.79 -6.23
C LYS A 63 -6.30 -12.44 -5.28
N ILE A 64 -6.60 -11.14 -5.10
CA ILE A 64 -7.71 -10.68 -4.27
C ILE A 64 -9.06 -11.17 -4.83
N GLU A 65 -9.26 -11.10 -6.13
CA GLU A 65 -10.46 -11.63 -6.81
C GLU A 65 -10.61 -13.14 -6.61
N ALA A 66 -9.49 -13.87 -6.62
CA ALA A 66 -9.44 -15.30 -6.35
C ALA A 66 -9.63 -15.68 -4.86
N GLY A 67 -9.72 -14.69 -3.96
CA GLY A 67 -9.98 -14.93 -2.54
C GLY A 67 -8.73 -15.06 -1.68
N GLU A 68 -7.56 -14.57 -2.12
CA GLU A 68 -6.38 -14.51 -1.26
C GLU A 68 -6.67 -13.69 -0.01
N ALA A 69 -6.33 -14.22 1.16
CA ALA A 69 -6.59 -13.56 2.43
C ALA A 69 -5.59 -12.41 2.66
N PHE A 70 -6.12 -11.25 3.03
CA PHE A 70 -5.35 -10.05 3.40
C PHE A 70 -6.16 -9.16 4.33
N ASP A 71 -5.48 -8.24 5.01
CA ASP A 71 -6.09 -7.25 5.90
C ASP A 71 -6.02 -5.85 5.29
N VAL A 72 -4.91 -5.51 4.61
CA VAL A 72 -4.69 -4.20 3.98
C VAL A 72 -4.16 -4.37 2.56
N ALA A 73 -4.71 -3.60 1.62
CA ALA A 73 -4.23 -3.52 0.24
C ALA A 73 -3.75 -2.10 -0.10
N VAL A 74 -2.50 -1.94 -0.55
CA VAL A 74 -1.92 -0.68 -1.02
C VAL A 74 -1.73 -0.77 -2.53
N LEU A 75 -2.68 -0.24 -3.27
CA LEU A 75 -2.77 -0.37 -4.71
C LEU A 75 -3.07 0.97 -5.37
N ASN A 76 -2.97 1.02 -6.69
CA ASN A 76 -3.34 2.22 -7.45
C ASN A 76 -4.85 2.50 -7.36
N PRO A 77 -5.27 3.78 -7.36
CA PRO A 77 -6.68 4.17 -7.24
C PRO A 77 -7.64 3.40 -8.14
N PRO A 78 -7.41 3.25 -9.46
CA PRO A 78 -8.35 2.51 -10.32
C PRO A 78 -8.55 1.05 -9.91
N VAL A 79 -7.50 0.41 -9.35
CA VAL A 79 -7.60 -0.98 -8.88
C VAL A 79 -8.37 -1.06 -7.57
N ILE A 80 -8.15 -0.13 -6.65
CA ILE A 80 -8.92 -0.01 -5.40
C ILE A 80 -10.40 0.19 -5.71
N ASP A 81 -10.72 1.14 -6.61
CA ASP A 81 -12.11 1.46 -6.97
C ASP A 81 -12.84 0.24 -7.59
N ALA A 82 -12.14 -0.50 -8.46
CA ALA A 82 -12.68 -1.74 -9.02
C ALA A 82 -12.95 -2.79 -7.93
N LEU A 83 -12.00 -3.03 -7.03
CA LEU A 83 -12.14 -4.02 -5.95
C LEU A 83 -13.23 -3.63 -4.93
N ILE A 84 -13.44 -2.33 -4.67
CA ILE A 84 -14.58 -1.85 -3.86
C ILE A 84 -15.89 -2.15 -4.57
N LYS A 85 -15.99 -1.84 -5.88
CA LYS A 85 -17.18 -2.12 -6.68
C LYS A 85 -17.53 -3.60 -6.70
N ASP A 86 -16.52 -4.46 -6.75
CA ASP A 86 -16.65 -5.92 -6.76
C ASP A 86 -16.86 -6.52 -5.35
N GLY A 87 -17.00 -5.68 -4.32
CA GLY A 87 -17.22 -6.10 -2.93
C GLY A 87 -16.05 -6.82 -2.28
N LYS A 88 -14.84 -6.68 -2.84
CA LYS A 88 -13.61 -7.29 -2.32
C LYS A 88 -12.89 -6.40 -1.28
N LEU A 89 -13.20 -5.12 -1.25
CA LEU A 89 -12.74 -4.15 -0.26
C LEU A 89 -13.94 -3.45 0.38
N VAL A 90 -13.79 -3.06 1.64
CA VAL A 90 -14.83 -2.36 2.38
C VAL A 90 -15.04 -0.96 1.79
N ALA A 91 -16.28 -0.64 1.44
CA ALA A 91 -16.63 0.70 0.98
C ALA A 91 -16.33 1.73 2.08
N GLY A 92 -15.72 2.87 1.70
CA GLY A 92 -15.33 3.93 2.64
C GLY A 92 -14.02 3.70 3.38
N SER A 93 -13.36 2.54 3.23
CA SER A 93 -12.06 2.27 3.85
C SER A 93 -10.87 2.84 3.08
N ARG A 94 -11.09 3.39 1.88
CA ARG A 94 -10.03 3.96 1.05
C ARG A 94 -9.41 5.20 1.68
N ALA A 95 -8.07 5.22 1.77
CA ALA A 95 -7.27 6.39 2.11
C ALA A 95 -6.13 6.57 1.11
N ASP A 96 -5.92 7.79 0.62
CA ASP A 96 -4.80 8.10 -0.26
C ASP A 96 -3.55 8.35 0.59
N ILE A 97 -2.53 7.49 0.47
CA ILE A 97 -1.31 7.54 1.28
C ILE A 97 -0.19 8.37 0.65
N GLY A 98 -0.28 8.67 -0.63
CA GLY A 98 0.73 9.46 -1.33
C GLY A 98 0.52 9.51 -2.84
N ARG A 99 1.34 10.33 -3.49
CA ARG A 99 1.39 10.46 -4.96
C ARG A 99 2.82 10.32 -5.43
N SER A 100 3.03 9.67 -6.56
CA SER A 100 4.32 9.56 -7.22
C SER A 100 4.20 10.06 -8.65
N GLY A 101 5.09 10.96 -9.06
CA GLY A 101 5.20 11.41 -10.45
C GLY A 101 5.93 10.38 -11.31
N LEU A 102 5.67 10.43 -12.62
CA LEU A 102 6.49 9.73 -13.59
C LEU A 102 7.77 10.52 -13.87
N GLY A 103 8.88 9.82 -13.95
CA GLY A 103 10.16 10.40 -14.32
C GLY A 103 10.68 9.84 -15.66
N VAL A 104 11.48 10.63 -16.34
CA VAL A 104 12.22 10.21 -17.53
C VAL A 104 13.68 10.01 -17.16
N ALA A 105 14.20 8.83 -17.42
CA ALA A 105 15.63 8.55 -17.27
C ALA A 105 16.32 8.52 -18.63
N VAL A 106 17.51 9.07 -18.71
CA VAL A 106 18.39 8.98 -19.87
C VAL A 106 19.70 8.31 -19.49
N ARG A 107 20.43 7.82 -20.47
CA ARG A 107 21.76 7.22 -20.25
C ARG A 107 22.67 8.20 -19.51
N LYS A 108 23.49 7.71 -18.60
CA LYS A 108 24.51 8.52 -17.91
C LYS A 108 25.38 9.26 -18.91
N GLY A 109 25.51 10.57 -18.73
CA GLY A 109 26.26 11.46 -19.62
C GLY A 109 25.47 11.99 -20.81
N ALA A 110 24.27 11.51 -21.10
CA ALA A 110 23.40 12.12 -22.10
C ALA A 110 22.82 13.45 -21.59
N PRO A 111 22.57 14.44 -22.48
CA PRO A 111 21.90 15.68 -22.08
C PRO A 111 20.50 15.38 -21.53
N LYS A 112 20.11 16.13 -20.51
CA LYS A 112 18.74 16.03 -19.96
C LYS A 112 17.74 16.56 -20.98
N PRO A 113 16.71 15.81 -21.35
CA PRO A 113 15.69 16.26 -22.26
C PRO A 113 14.81 17.35 -21.66
N ASP A 114 14.30 18.23 -22.50
CA ASP A 114 13.23 19.15 -22.13
C ASP A 114 11.90 18.38 -22.06
N ILE A 115 11.33 18.29 -20.87
CA ILE A 115 10.04 17.67 -20.59
C ILE A 115 9.15 18.58 -19.74
N ALA A 116 9.38 19.89 -19.78
CA ALA A 116 8.66 20.85 -18.96
C ALA A 116 7.20 21.02 -19.37
N THR A 117 6.85 20.74 -20.62
CA THR A 117 5.47 20.75 -21.13
C THR A 117 5.15 19.46 -21.86
N ALA A 118 3.86 19.20 -22.08
CA ALA A 118 3.41 18.03 -22.86
C ALA A 118 3.98 18.04 -24.28
N GLU A 119 4.06 19.22 -24.95
CA GLU A 119 4.62 19.41 -26.28
C GLU A 119 6.12 19.17 -26.30
N ALA A 120 6.86 19.64 -25.29
CA ALA A 120 8.28 19.38 -25.14
C ALA A 120 8.55 17.89 -24.91
N PHE A 121 7.76 17.24 -24.06
CA PHE A 121 7.83 15.81 -23.85
C PHE A 121 7.55 15.01 -25.13
N LYS A 122 6.50 15.36 -25.88
CA LYS A 122 6.19 14.74 -27.17
C LYS A 122 7.35 14.89 -28.17
N ARG A 123 7.92 16.08 -28.28
CA ARG A 123 9.12 16.30 -29.17
C ARG A 123 10.30 15.43 -28.73
N THR A 124 10.54 15.33 -27.43
CA THR A 124 11.60 14.49 -26.86
C THR A 124 11.39 13.02 -27.23
N LEU A 125 10.19 12.51 -27.13
CA LEU A 125 9.87 11.13 -27.48
C LEU A 125 10.03 10.86 -28.96
N LEU A 126 9.57 11.78 -29.84
CA LEU A 126 9.70 11.66 -31.31
C LEU A 126 11.15 11.74 -31.77
N ALA A 127 12.00 12.46 -31.06
CA ALA A 127 13.43 12.57 -31.37
C ALA A 127 14.29 11.41 -30.83
N ALA A 128 13.72 10.57 -29.95
CA ALA A 128 14.45 9.48 -29.34
C ALA A 128 14.64 8.32 -30.32
N LYS A 129 15.85 7.75 -30.34
CA LYS A 129 16.17 6.56 -31.17
C LYS A 129 15.41 5.31 -30.63
N ALA A 130 15.16 5.26 -29.34
CA ALA A 130 14.40 4.19 -28.67
C ALA A 130 13.82 4.71 -27.37
N VAL A 131 12.62 4.25 -27.05
CA VAL A 131 11.92 4.53 -25.80
C VAL A 131 11.64 3.20 -25.11
N ALA A 132 12.01 3.10 -23.82
CA ALA A 132 11.69 1.94 -22.99
C ALA A 132 10.72 2.36 -21.87
N TYR A 133 9.68 1.58 -21.67
CA TYR A 133 8.71 1.78 -20.59
C TYR A 133 8.22 0.43 -20.05
N PRO A 134 7.78 0.34 -18.79
CA PRO A 134 7.31 -0.92 -18.21
C PRO A 134 5.90 -1.24 -18.70
N GLY A 135 5.74 -2.24 -19.56
CA GLY A 135 4.46 -2.59 -20.17
C GLY A 135 3.34 -3.06 -19.22
N LYS A 136 3.69 -3.52 -18.01
CA LYS A 136 2.73 -4.01 -16.99
C LYS A 136 2.72 -3.20 -15.71
N GLY A 137 3.62 -2.23 -15.56
CA GLY A 137 3.71 -1.39 -14.36
C GLY A 137 2.71 -0.23 -14.39
N ALA A 138 2.44 0.35 -13.22
CA ALA A 138 1.56 1.51 -13.09
C ALA A 138 1.98 2.66 -14.02
N SER A 139 3.27 2.95 -14.13
CA SER A 139 3.81 3.98 -15.02
C SER A 139 3.58 3.69 -16.51
N GLY A 140 3.61 2.43 -16.92
CA GLY A 140 3.35 2.04 -18.31
C GLY A 140 1.89 2.15 -18.73
N LEU A 141 0.96 2.11 -17.78
CA LEU A 141 -0.47 2.31 -18.06
C LEU A 141 -0.84 3.77 -18.31
N TYR A 142 0.03 4.71 -17.91
CA TYR A 142 -0.14 6.15 -18.14
C TYR A 142 0.65 6.66 -19.36
N PHE A 143 1.50 5.84 -19.96
CA PHE A 143 2.28 6.14 -21.16
C PHE A 143 1.53 5.74 -22.43
#